data_37d921da087e27f07cb3b1c3d88ca1e2
#
_entry.id   37d921da087e27f07cb3b1c3d88ca1e2
#
_cell.length_a   1.000
_cell.length_b   1.000
_cell.length_c   1.000
_cell.angle_alpha   90.00
_cell.angle_beta   90.00
_cell.angle_gamma   90.00
#
_symmetry.space_group_name_H-M   'P 1'
#
loop_
_entity.id
_entity.type
_entity.pdbx_description
1 polymer ?
#
loop_
_entity_poly.entity_id
_entity_poly.type
_entity_poly.pdbx_seq_one_letter_code
_entity_poly.pdbx_strand_id
1 'polypeptide(L)'
;KIPIKKHDHVLIPAGTIHCSGSDAMVLEISATPYIFTMKLWDWGRVGLDGKPRPVNIERGSHSIQYDRTTKWVKDNLISDIKVLEDTKDLKVEKTGLHELEFIETKRYWFDKKTTFNTEESVNMLNLIEGEEAVITSVDGSFEPYVVHYAETFIVPECVGEYEITPCGRSENKQIAVIKATVQV
;
A
#
# COMPACT_ATOMS: atom_id res chain seq x y z
N LYS A 1 13.59 12.72 -12.27
CA LYS A 1 13.43 12.37 -10.84
C LYS A 1 12.29 13.21 -10.28
N ILE A 2 11.45 12.58 -9.48
CA ILE A 2 10.32 13.22 -8.80
C ILE A 2 10.65 13.21 -7.31
N PRO A 3 10.72 14.37 -6.64
CA PRO A 3 10.87 14.39 -5.19
C PRO A 3 9.59 13.84 -4.56
N ILE A 4 9.77 13.01 -3.53
CA ILE A 4 8.68 12.42 -2.76
C ILE A 4 8.84 12.78 -1.28
N LYS A 5 7.73 12.78 -0.57
CA LYS A 5 7.66 12.93 0.88
C LYS A 5 6.81 11.82 1.47
N LYS A 6 6.86 11.68 2.79
CA LYS A 6 6.07 10.68 3.52
C LYS A 6 4.59 10.78 3.12
N HIS A 7 3.97 9.65 2.90
CA HIS A 7 2.58 9.48 2.49
C HIS A 7 2.21 9.90 1.07
N ASP A 8 3.18 10.28 0.24
CA ASP A 8 2.92 10.41 -1.19
C ASP A 8 2.52 9.06 -1.78
N HIS A 9 1.62 9.08 -2.74
CA HIS A 9 1.15 7.90 -3.46
C HIS A 9 1.43 8.05 -4.95
N VAL A 10 1.92 6.98 -5.57
CA VAL A 10 2.21 6.93 -7.00
C VAL A 10 1.62 5.65 -7.57
N LEU A 11 0.80 5.79 -8.61
CA LEU A 11 0.30 4.67 -9.39
C LEU A 11 1.37 4.23 -10.40
N ILE A 12 1.53 2.93 -10.58
CA ILE A 12 2.54 2.39 -11.49
C ILE A 12 1.92 1.30 -12.36
N PRO A 13 1.20 1.67 -13.44
CA PRO A 13 0.65 0.69 -14.36
C PRO A 13 1.75 -0.10 -15.06
N ALA A 14 1.46 -1.34 -15.44
CA ALA A 14 2.39 -2.22 -16.13
C ALA A 14 3.06 -1.54 -17.33
N GLY A 15 4.34 -1.80 -17.53
CA GLY A 15 5.15 -1.17 -18.59
C GLY A 15 5.73 0.21 -18.24
N THR A 16 5.53 0.71 -17.03
CA THR A 16 6.13 1.96 -16.55
C THR A 16 7.47 1.66 -15.88
N ILE A 17 8.56 2.21 -16.42
CA ILE A 17 9.89 2.12 -15.80
C ILE A 17 9.90 2.96 -14.53
N HIS A 18 10.24 2.34 -13.42
CA HIS A 18 10.29 3.02 -12.12
C HIS A 18 11.34 2.43 -11.20
N CYS A 19 11.75 3.20 -10.23
CA CYS A 19 12.55 2.75 -9.09
C CYS A 19 12.36 3.73 -7.93
N SER A 20 12.59 3.27 -6.71
CA SER A 20 12.76 4.15 -5.55
C SER A 20 14.17 4.71 -5.48
N GLY A 21 14.33 5.93 -4.99
CA GLY A 21 15.61 6.53 -4.67
C GLY A 21 16.20 6.03 -3.35
N SER A 22 17.38 6.54 -2.99
CA SER A 22 17.96 6.33 -1.66
C SER A 22 17.10 6.97 -0.57
N ASP A 23 17.16 6.43 0.62
CA ASP A 23 16.48 6.92 1.82
C ASP A 23 14.94 6.94 1.70
N ALA A 24 14.39 6.15 0.79
CA ALA A 24 12.97 5.97 0.61
C ALA A 24 12.55 4.57 1.08
N MET A 25 11.60 4.53 2.01
CA MET A 25 10.84 3.33 2.36
C MET A 25 9.51 3.38 1.61
N VAL A 26 9.20 2.31 0.90
CA VAL A 26 7.98 2.22 0.09
C VAL A 26 7.15 1.02 0.49
N LEU A 27 5.84 1.21 0.52
CA LEU A 27 4.86 0.13 0.59
C LEU A 27 4.35 -0.09 -0.84
N GLU A 28 4.59 -1.27 -1.38
CA GLU A 28 4.04 -1.68 -2.67
C GLU A 28 2.77 -2.52 -2.43
N ILE A 29 1.65 -2.06 -2.99
CA ILE A 29 0.41 -2.80 -3.07
C ILE A 29 0.23 -3.14 -4.55
N SER A 30 0.35 -4.42 -4.88
CA SER A 30 0.44 -4.88 -6.26
C SER A 30 -0.72 -5.80 -6.62
N ALA A 31 -1.30 -5.57 -7.79
CA ALA A 31 -2.31 -6.39 -8.42
C ALA A 31 -1.71 -7.47 -9.35
N THR A 32 -0.47 -7.83 -9.14
CA THR A 32 0.26 -8.77 -10.01
C THR A 32 -0.15 -10.21 -9.69
N PRO A 33 -0.78 -10.95 -10.59
CA PRO A 33 -1.21 -12.33 -10.35
C PRO A 33 -0.04 -13.31 -10.21
N TYR A 34 1.17 -12.90 -10.57
CA TYR A 34 2.42 -13.64 -10.43
C TYR A 34 3.58 -12.66 -10.30
N ILE A 35 4.70 -13.09 -9.73
CA ILE A 35 5.91 -12.27 -9.62
C ILE A 35 6.47 -12.02 -11.02
N PHE A 36 5.92 -11.06 -11.73
CA PHE A 36 6.28 -10.72 -13.10
C PHE A 36 7.01 -9.38 -13.12
N THR A 37 8.29 -9.42 -12.72
CA THR A 37 9.14 -8.24 -12.73
C THR A 37 10.29 -8.43 -13.71
N MET A 38 10.38 -7.53 -14.67
CA MET A 38 11.54 -7.48 -15.58
C MET A 38 12.57 -6.49 -15.03
N LYS A 39 13.57 -6.98 -14.31
CA LYS A 39 14.61 -6.12 -13.78
C LYS A 39 15.48 -5.60 -14.91
N LEU A 40 15.47 -4.28 -15.09
CA LEU A 40 16.31 -3.58 -16.03
C LEU A 40 17.68 -3.23 -15.41
N TRP A 41 17.75 -3.21 -14.08
CA TRP A 41 18.95 -3.00 -13.30
C TRP A 41 18.79 -3.61 -11.91
N ASP A 42 19.87 -4.14 -11.32
CA ASP A 42 19.80 -4.81 -10.01
C ASP A 42 21.02 -4.54 -9.12
N TRP A 43 21.57 -3.34 -9.13
CA TRP A 43 22.65 -2.88 -8.23
C TRP A 43 23.93 -3.73 -8.28
N GLY A 44 24.14 -4.55 -9.29
CA GLY A 44 25.22 -5.52 -9.34
C GLY A 44 25.13 -6.63 -8.28
N ARG A 45 23.95 -6.85 -7.69
CA ARG A 45 23.73 -7.92 -6.71
C ARG A 45 24.03 -9.28 -7.29
N VAL A 46 24.65 -10.13 -6.47
CA VAL A 46 24.96 -11.51 -6.84
C VAL A 46 23.91 -12.49 -6.30
N GLY A 47 23.74 -13.59 -7.01
CA GLY A 47 22.95 -14.74 -6.56
C GLY A 47 23.73 -15.61 -5.58
N LEU A 48 23.11 -16.70 -5.13
CA LEU A 48 23.77 -17.69 -4.24
C LEU A 48 24.97 -18.38 -4.89
N ASP A 49 25.04 -18.37 -6.22
CA ASP A 49 26.14 -18.89 -7.01
C ASP A 49 27.32 -17.89 -7.17
N GLY A 50 27.24 -16.73 -6.52
CA GLY A 50 28.26 -15.67 -6.58
C GLY A 50 28.29 -14.90 -7.91
N LYS A 51 27.36 -15.16 -8.84
CA LYS A 51 27.30 -14.45 -10.12
C LYS A 51 26.33 -13.30 -10.07
N PRO A 52 26.54 -12.22 -10.87
CA PRO A 52 25.56 -11.15 -10.98
C PRO A 52 24.18 -11.70 -11.34
N ARG A 53 23.16 -11.20 -10.66
CA ARG A 53 21.78 -11.58 -10.97
C ARG A 53 21.40 -11.07 -12.36
N PRO A 54 20.61 -11.86 -13.12
CA PRO A 54 20.27 -11.49 -14.49
C PRO A 54 19.43 -10.22 -14.54
N VAL A 55 19.76 -9.33 -15.47
CA VAL A 55 18.93 -8.21 -15.89
C VAL A 55 18.33 -8.52 -17.26
N ASN A 56 17.08 -8.09 -17.47
CA ASN A 56 16.29 -8.47 -18.63
C ASN A 56 16.06 -7.27 -19.56
N ILE A 57 17.13 -6.59 -19.99
CA ILE A 57 17.02 -5.35 -20.78
C ILE A 57 16.32 -5.61 -22.11
N GLU A 58 16.79 -6.58 -22.88
CA GLU A 58 16.22 -6.91 -24.20
C GLU A 58 14.75 -7.31 -24.07
N ARG A 59 14.45 -8.31 -23.23
CA ARG A 59 13.09 -8.78 -23.02
C ARG A 59 12.19 -7.69 -22.42
N GLY A 60 12.71 -6.92 -21.45
CA GLY A 60 11.95 -5.85 -20.79
C GLY A 60 11.63 -4.71 -21.74
N SER A 61 12.50 -4.40 -22.70
CA SER A 61 12.29 -3.34 -23.67
C SER A 61 11.00 -3.50 -24.50
N HIS A 62 10.59 -4.74 -24.75
CA HIS A 62 9.33 -5.01 -25.46
C HIS A 62 8.07 -4.72 -24.65
N SER A 63 8.18 -4.62 -23.33
CA SER A 63 7.06 -4.33 -22.43
C SER A 63 6.99 -2.87 -22.01
N ILE A 64 7.99 -2.06 -22.34
CA ILE A 64 8.06 -0.67 -21.94
C ILE A 64 7.08 0.17 -22.76
N GLN A 65 6.32 1.01 -22.07
CA GLN A 65 5.49 2.04 -22.67
C GLN A 65 6.32 3.34 -22.81
N TYR A 66 6.90 3.56 -23.98
CA TYR A 66 7.86 4.65 -24.22
C TYR A 66 7.21 6.04 -24.28
N ASP A 67 5.91 6.11 -24.43
CA ASP A 67 5.12 7.35 -24.40
C ASP A 67 4.92 7.93 -23.01
N ARG A 68 5.22 7.15 -21.95
CA ARG A 68 5.12 7.58 -20.57
C ARG A 68 6.25 8.51 -20.16
N THR A 69 6.24 9.70 -20.76
CA THR A 69 7.21 10.77 -20.50
C THR A 69 6.99 11.40 -19.11
N THR A 70 7.90 12.28 -18.70
CA THR A 70 7.77 13.03 -17.43
C THR A 70 6.44 13.78 -17.31
N LYS A 71 5.97 14.37 -18.43
CA LYS A 71 4.67 15.05 -18.43
C LYS A 71 3.54 14.08 -18.20
N TRP A 72 3.52 12.99 -18.93
CA TRP A 72 2.50 11.95 -18.79
C TRP A 72 2.45 11.39 -17.34
N VAL A 73 3.61 11.13 -16.75
CA VAL A 73 3.71 10.65 -15.35
C VAL A 73 3.11 11.64 -14.36
N LYS A 74 3.38 12.93 -14.53
CA LYS A 74 2.82 13.97 -13.65
C LYS A 74 1.31 14.10 -13.80
N ASP A 75 0.80 13.92 -14.99
CA ASP A 75 -0.62 14.09 -15.30
C ASP A 75 -1.45 12.85 -14.92
N ASN A 76 -0.85 11.66 -14.85
CA ASN A 76 -1.57 10.40 -14.74
C ASN A 76 -1.20 9.52 -13.52
N LEU A 77 0.03 9.59 -13.04
CA LEU A 77 0.50 8.65 -12.00
C LEU A 77 0.62 9.26 -10.62
N ILE A 78 0.80 10.58 -10.53
CA ILE A 78 0.79 11.28 -9.26
C ILE A 78 -0.65 11.66 -8.98
N SER A 79 -1.34 10.78 -8.27
CA SER A 79 -2.77 10.96 -8.02
C SER A 79 -3.04 11.98 -6.93
N ASP A 80 -4.05 12.79 -7.16
CA ASP A 80 -4.65 13.62 -6.12
C ASP A 80 -5.36 12.71 -5.10
N ILE A 81 -4.93 12.79 -3.86
CA ILE A 81 -5.58 12.09 -2.75
C ILE A 81 -6.93 12.74 -2.51
N LYS A 82 -8.01 11.96 -2.59
CA LYS A 82 -9.36 12.43 -2.35
C LYS A 82 -9.75 12.19 -0.91
N VAL A 83 -10.09 13.24 -0.18
CA VAL A 83 -10.67 13.13 1.16
C VAL A 83 -12.12 12.68 1.01
N LEU A 84 -12.46 11.53 1.60
CA LEU A 84 -13.80 10.96 1.61
C LEU A 84 -14.56 11.36 2.88
N GLU A 85 -13.85 11.43 4.00
CA GLU A 85 -14.36 11.82 5.30
C GLU A 85 -13.29 12.61 6.04
N ASP A 86 -13.70 13.65 6.77
CA ASP A 86 -12.80 14.44 7.61
C ASP A 86 -13.60 14.93 8.83
N THR A 87 -13.57 14.14 9.88
CA THR A 87 -14.20 14.40 11.16
C THR A 87 -13.15 14.64 12.23
N LYS A 88 -13.58 14.97 13.43
CA LYS A 88 -12.66 15.16 14.57
C LYS A 88 -11.87 13.88 14.90
N ASP A 89 -12.51 12.73 14.77
CA ASP A 89 -11.99 11.45 15.27
C ASP A 89 -11.50 10.52 14.15
N LEU A 90 -11.91 10.77 12.89
CA LEU A 90 -11.57 9.93 11.74
C LEU A 90 -11.40 10.79 10.48
N LYS A 91 -10.29 10.57 9.77
CA LYS A 91 -10.11 11.05 8.41
C LYS A 91 -9.89 9.88 7.47
N VAL A 92 -10.65 9.82 6.39
CA VAL A 92 -10.56 8.79 5.36
C VAL A 92 -10.15 9.42 4.04
N GLU A 93 -9.10 8.89 3.45
CA GLU A 93 -8.55 9.34 2.17
C GLU A 93 -8.53 8.18 1.18
N LYS A 94 -9.08 8.39 -0.02
CA LYS A 94 -8.82 7.52 -1.15
C LYS A 94 -7.48 7.92 -1.76
N THR A 95 -6.52 7.00 -1.77
CA THR A 95 -5.15 7.28 -2.22
C THR A 95 -4.97 7.13 -3.73
N GLY A 96 -6.04 6.91 -4.44
CA GLY A 96 -6.05 6.78 -5.87
C GLY A 96 -6.19 5.35 -6.34
N LEU A 97 -6.79 5.21 -7.50
CA LEU A 97 -7.00 3.95 -8.18
C LEU A 97 -6.84 4.23 -9.67
N HIS A 98 -6.05 3.41 -10.34
CA HIS A 98 -6.05 3.43 -11.79
C HIS A 98 -7.29 2.68 -12.29
N GLU A 99 -7.97 3.19 -13.30
CA GLU A 99 -9.19 2.59 -13.85
C GLU A 99 -9.01 1.15 -14.36
N LEU A 100 -7.76 0.75 -14.63
CA LEU A 100 -7.39 -0.59 -15.07
C LEU A 100 -7.03 -1.54 -13.91
N GLU A 101 -7.10 -1.07 -12.66
CA GLU A 101 -6.75 -1.87 -11.48
C GLU A 101 -8.00 -2.20 -10.68
N PHE A 102 -8.02 -3.38 -10.11
CA PHE A 102 -9.14 -3.88 -9.31
C PHE A 102 -8.90 -3.78 -7.79
N ILE A 103 -7.79 -3.18 -7.38
CA ILE A 103 -7.49 -2.93 -5.95
C ILE A 103 -7.80 -1.48 -5.63
N GLU A 104 -8.69 -1.24 -4.68
CA GLU A 104 -8.89 0.07 -4.09
C GLU A 104 -8.06 0.21 -2.83
N THR A 105 -7.43 1.37 -2.65
CA THR A 105 -6.70 1.70 -1.43
C THR A 105 -7.28 2.93 -0.75
N LYS A 106 -7.56 2.79 0.53
CA LYS A 106 -8.01 3.88 1.41
C LYS A 106 -7.05 4.00 2.59
N ARG A 107 -6.78 5.22 3.01
CA ARG A 107 -5.97 5.54 4.18
C ARG A 107 -6.86 6.14 5.26
N TYR A 108 -6.77 5.58 6.46
CA TYR A 108 -7.56 5.96 7.63
C TYR A 108 -6.65 6.54 8.68
N TRP A 109 -6.95 7.76 9.14
CA TRP A 109 -6.26 8.45 10.22
C TRP A 109 -7.20 8.55 11.41
N PHE A 110 -6.78 8.08 12.57
CA PHE A 110 -7.58 8.11 13.79
C PHE A 110 -6.69 8.03 15.04
N ASP A 111 -7.21 8.50 16.18
CA ASP A 111 -6.53 8.48 17.48
C ASP A 111 -7.29 7.68 18.53
N LYS A 112 -8.42 7.09 18.17
CA LYS A 112 -9.30 6.29 19.02
C LYS A 112 -9.69 5.01 18.32
N LYS A 113 -10.39 4.16 19.09
CA LYS A 113 -11.03 2.98 18.55
C LYS A 113 -11.92 3.32 17.35
N THR A 114 -11.67 2.67 16.24
CA THR A 114 -12.38 2.88 14.98
C THR A 114 -12.85 1.54 14.44
N THR A 115 -14.13 1.49 14.05
CA THR A 115 -14.75 0.30 13.46
C THR A 115 -14.49 0.25 11.97
N PHE A 116 -14.14 -0.92 11.50
CA PHE A 116 -13.94 -1.27 10.10
C PHE A 116 -14.89 -2.40 9.71
N ASN A 117 -15.12 -2.54 8.42
CA ASN A 117 -15.90 -3.64 7.86
C ASN A 117 -15.14 -4.24 6.67
N THR A 118 -15.27 -5.55 6.47
CA THR A 118 -14.68 -6.25 5.33
C THR A 118 -15.34 -5.89 4.00
N GLU A 119 -16.60 -5.43 4.03
CA GLU A 119 -17.35 -5.00 2.84
C GLU A 119 -17.41 -6.12 1.78
N GLU A 120 -17.67 -7.36 2.23
CA GLU A 120 -17.74 -8.56 1.39
C GLU A 120 -16.44 -8.85 0.60
N SER A 121 -15.31 -8.37 1.08
CA SER A 121 -13.99 -8.58 0.47
C SER A 121 -12.92 -8.83 1.54
N VAL A 122 -11.84 -9.47 1.15
CA VAL A 122 -10.65 -9.54 2.00
C VAL A 122 -10.08 -8.14 2.20
N ASN A 123 -9.75 -7.79 3.45
CA ASN A 123 -9.02 -6.55 3.73
C ASN A 123 -7.54 -6.87 3.97
N MET A 124 -6.68 -6.25 3.18
CA MET A 124 -5.24 -6.23 3.42
C MET A 124 -4.88 -4.88 4.02
N LEU A 125 -4.29 -4.88 5.21
CA LEU A 125 -4.01 -3.65 5.93
C LEU A 125 -2.53 -3.55 6.28
N ASN A 126 -2.05 -2.30 6.42
CA ASN A 126 -0.71 -2.02 6.89
C ASN A 126 -0.73 -0.79 7.82
N LEU A 127 -0.09 -0.90 8.98
CA LEU A 127 0.08 0.23 9.90
C LEU A 127 1.21 1.12 9.40
N ILE A 128 0.86 2.27 8.81
CA ILE A 128 1.82 3.17 8.15
C ILE A 128 2.21 4.40 8.98
N GLU A 129 1.50 4.65 10.06
CA GLU A 129 1.79 5.69 11.05
C GLU A 129 1.41 5.20 12.43
N GLY A 130 2.22 5.53 13.44
CA GLY A 130 2.12 4.96 14.77
C GLY A 130 3.05 3.76 14.97
N GLU A 131 3.19 3.30 16.21
CA GLU A 131 4.08 2.19 16.55
C GLU A 131 3.31 0.88 16.74
N GLU A 132 2.12 0.95 17.37
CA GLU A 132 1.34 -0.23 17.74
C GLU A 132 -0.17 0.07 17.64
N ALA A 133 -0.92 -0.92 17.20
CA ALA A 133 -2.37 -0.94 17.23
C ALA A 133 -2.88 -2.34 17.55
N VAL A 134 -4.02 -2.45 18.22
CA VAL A 134 -4.68 -3.74 18.49
C VAL A 134 -5.92 -3.86 17.59
N ILE A 135 -6.04 -5.01 16.96
CA ILE A 135 -7.20 -5.42 16.16
C ILE A 135 -8.05 -6.34 17.04
N THR A 136 -9.34 -6.02 17.13
CA THR A 136 -10.30 -6.80 17.94
C THR A 136 -11.52 -7.17 17.11
N SER A 137 -12.06 -8.35 17.37
CA SER A 137 -13.34 -8.78 16.83
C SER A 137 -14.49 -8.10 17.58
N VAL A 138 -15.52 -7.69 16.86
CA VAL A 138 -16.75 -7.17 17.46
C VAL A 138 -17.59 -8.30 18.05
N ASP A 139 -17.60 -9.46 17.44
CA ASP A 139 -18.40 -10.63 17.82
C ASP A 139 -17.61 -11.71 18.57
N GLY A 140 -16.32 -11.49 18.83
CA GLY A 140 -15.46 -12.47 19.49
C GLY A 140 -14.99 -13.62 18.60
N SER A 141 -15.06 -13.48 17.29
CA SER A 141 -14.65 -14.54 16.33
C SER A 141 -13.15 -14.81 16.31
N PHE A 142 -12.33 -13.88 16.82
CA PHE A 142 -10.89 -14.05 16.97
C PHE A 142 -10.35 -13.32 18.21
N GLU A 143 -9.21 -13.80 18.71
CA GLU A 143 -8.50 -13.17 19.84
C GLU A 143 -7.84 -11.85 19.41
N PRO A 144 -7.74 -10.85 20.31
CA PRO A 144 -7.06 -9.59 20.02
C PRO A 144 -5.66 -9.80 19.46
N TYR A 145 -5.34 -9.11 18.38
CA TYR A 145 -4.06 -9.19 17.69
C TYR A 145 -3.38 -7.84 17.66
N VAL A 146 -2.14 -7.75 18.14
CA VAL A 146 -1.34 -6.51 18.09
C VAL A 146 -0.50 -6.48 16.84
N VAL A 147 -0.56 -5.36 16.14
CA VAL A 147 0.26 -5.07 14.95
C VAL A 147 1.19 -3.90 15.22
N HIS A 148 2.33 -3.89 14.55
CA HIS A 148 3.36 -2.88 14.69
C HIS A 148 3.55 -2.08 13.40
N TYR A 149 4.28 -0.97 13.51
CA TYR A 149 4.62 -0.15 12.34
C TYR A 149 5.19 -0.97 11.18
N ALA A 150 4.69 -0.73 9.99
CA ALA A 150 5.04 -1.40 8.74
C ALA A 150 4.66 -2.89 8.66
N GLU A 151 3.94 -3.43 9.64
CA GLU A 151 3.37 -4.77 9.52
C GLU A 151 2.15 -4.78 8.60
N THR A 152 2.12 -5.78 7.71
CA THR A 152 0.96 -6.08 6.88
C THR A 152 0.19 -7.24 7.51
N PHE A 153 -1.11 -7.08 7.61
CA PHE A 153 -2.01 -8.10 8.13
C PHE A 153 -3.26 -8.22 7.25
N ILE A 154 -3.92 -9.36 7.37
CA ILE A 154 -5.10 -9.69 6.56
C ILE A 154 -6.27 -9.93 7.50
N VAL A 155 -7.41 -9.32 7.18
CA VAL A 155 -8.71 -9.64 7.78
C VAL A 155 -9.55 -10.34 6.70
N PRO A 156 -9.86 -11.64 6.89
CA PRO A 156 -10.69 -12.39 5.96
C PRO A 156 -12.10 -11.81 5.85
N GLU A 157 -12.72 -11.97 4.71
CA GLU A 157 -14.09 -11.50 4.43
C GLU A 157 -15.11 -11.95 5.48
N CYS A 158 -15.03 -13.21 5.91
CA CYS A 158 -15.96 -13.80 6.88
C CYS A 158 -15.94 -13.17 8.28
N VAL A 159 -14.99 -12.28 8.59
CA VAL A 159 -14.93 -11.55 9.87
C VAL A 159 -16.03 -10.49 9.96
N GLY A 160 -16.40 -9.86 8.85
CA GLY A 160 -17.37 -8.77 8.83
C GLY A 160 -16.85 -7.52 9.55
N GLU A 161 -17.38 -7.20 10.72
CA GLU A 161 -16.95 -6.03 11.49
C GLU A 161 -15.79 -6.34 12.44
N TYR A 162 -14.85 -5.43 12.50
CA TYR A 162 -13.71 -5.48 13.40
C TYR A 162 -13.29 -4.07 13.82
N GLU A 163 -12.54 -3.95 14.89
CA GLU A 163 -12.09 -2.67 15.42
C GLU A 163 -10.57 -2.59 15.41
N ILE A 164 -10.05 -1.40 15.18
CA ILE A 164 -8.62 -1.07 15.32
C ILE A 164 -8.50 0.04 16.34
N THR A 165 -7.66 -0.17 17.35
CA THR A 165 -7.43 0.78 18.43
C THR A 165 -5.94 1.06 18.57
N PRO A 166 -5.49 2.34 18.58
CA PRO A 166 -4.13 2.68 18.96
C PRO A 166 -3.81 2.13 20.35
N CYS A 167 -2.69 1.45 20.52
CA CYS A 167 -2.29 0.87 21.81
C CYS A 167 -0.80 1.02 22.09
N GLY A 168 -0.36 0.59 23.26
CA GLY A 168 1.03 0.65 23.63
C GLY A 168 1.63 2.04 23.48
N ARG A 169 2.68 2.16 22.69
CA ARG A 169 3.35 3.46 22.43
C ARG A 169 2.53 4.41 21.57
N SER A 170 1.49 3.93 20.93
CA SER A 170 0.55 4.74 20.14
C SER A 170 -0.72 5.11 20.89
N GLU A 171 -0.86 4.73 22.17
CA GLU A 171 -2.04 5.07 22.96
C GLU A 171 -2.25 6.60 23.01
N ASN A 172 -3.49 7.03 22.74
CA ASN A 172 -3.89 8.45 22.65
C ASN A 172 -3.11 9.27 21.59
N LYS A 173 -2.52 8.63 20.61
CA LYS A 173 -1.85 9.29 19.49
C LYS A 173 -2.55 8.92 18.18
N GLN A 174 -2.47 9.83 17.22
CA GLN A 174 -2.96 9.56 15.89
C GLN A 174 -2.10 8.48 15.21
N ILE A 175 -2.76 7.49 14.65
CA ILE A 175 -2.17 6.47 13.80
C ILE A 175 -2.76 6.54 12.39
N ALA A 176 -2.14 5.86 11.46
CA ALA A 176 -2.71 5.67 10.13
C ALA A 176 -2.56 4.24 9.64
N VAL A 177 -3.64 3.75 9.03
CA VAL A 177 -3.69 2.43 8.40
C VAL A 177 -4.07 2.59 6.94
N ILE A 178 -3.35 1.90 6.04
CA ILE A 178 -3.83 1.69 4.67
C ILE A 178 -4.63 0.39 4.65
N LYS A 179 -5.82 0.46 4.07
CA LYS A 179 -6.67 -0.68 3.75
C LYS A 179 -6.73 -0.84 2.24
N ALA A 180 -6.37 -2.00 1.75
CA ALA A 180 -6.53 -2.41 0.36
C ALA A 180 -7.66 -3.45 0.28
N THR A 181 -8.55 -3.26 -0.66
CA THR A 181 -9.68 -4.15 -0.96
C THR A 181 -9.77 -4.44 -2.45
N VAL A 182 -10.33 -5.59 -2.80
CA VAL A 182 -10.63 -5.90 -4.19
C VAL A 182 -11.98 -5.26 -4.54
N GLN A 183 -12.02 -4.53 -5.64
CA GLN A 183 -13.28 -4.07 -6.22
C GLN A 183 -13.89 -5.23 -7.03
N VAL A 184 -15.09 -5.63 -6.67
CA VAL A 184 -15.88 -6.66 -7.35
C VAL A 184 -16.90 -6.00 -8.26
#